data_90bca41a44d7d6271ba7f90d86f04a6e
#
_entry.id   90bca41a44d7d6271ba7f90d86f04a6e
#
_cell.length_a   1.000
_cell.length_b   1.000
_cell.length_c   1.000
_cell.angle_alpha   90.00
_cell.angle_beta   90.00
_cell.angle_gamma   90.00
#
_symmetry.space_group_name_H-M   'P 1'
#
loop_
_entity.id
_entity.type
_entity.pdbx_description
1 polymer ?
#
loop_
_entity_poly.entity_id
_entity_poly.type
_entity_poly.pdbx_seq_one_letter_code
_entity_poly.pdbx_strand_id
1 'polypeptide(L)'
;MERILNYFPHLSSTQKEQFSELGPLYAEWNERINVISRKDIEALYLRHVLHSLGIAKVQDFLPGSRVLDIGTGGGFPGIPLAIMFPETKFVLVDSIGKKIKVVGEIARE
;
A
#
# COMPACT_ATOMS: atom_id res chain seq x y z
N MET A 1 -3.70 -12.08 -1.78
CA MET A 1 -4.71 -11.47 -2.67
C MET A 1 -6.12 -11.95 -2.38
N GLU A 2 -6.35 -13.23 -2.24
CA GLU A 2 -7.70 -13.74 -1.97
C GLU A 2 -8.35 -13.17 -0.71
N ARG A 3 -7.56 -12.93 0.34
CA ARG A 3 -8.08 -12.34 1.58
C ARG A 3 -8.61 -10.93 1.36
N ILE A 4 -7.97 -10.16 0.49
CA ILE A 4 -8.43 -8.81 0.16
C ILE A 4 -9.78 -8.89 -0.55
N LEU A 5 -9.92 -9.80 -1.52
CA LEU A 5 -11.17 -10.00 -2.25
C LEU A 5 -12.32 -10.44 -1.35
N ASN A 6 -12.03 -11.21 -0.30
CA ASN A 6 -13.05 -11.63 0.65
C ASN A 6 -13.67 -10.44 1.40
N TYR A 7 -12.86 -9.44 1.73
CA TYR A 7 -13.34 -8.25 2.46
C TYR A 7 -13.77 -7.11 1.53
N PHE A 8 -13.24 -7.07 0.30
CA PHE A 8 -13.53 -6.04 -0.68
C PHE A 8 -13.82 -6.67 -2.05
N PRO A 9 -15.02 -7.27 -2.21
CA PRO A 9 -15.31 -8.06 -3.42
C PRO A 9 -15.56 -7.23 -4.69
N HIS A 10 -15.76 -5.92 -4.58
CA HIS A 10 -16.14 -5.07 -5.71
C HIS A 10 -14.99 -4.26 -6.30
N LEU A 11 -13.76 -4.72 -6.15
CA LEU A 11 -12.60 -4.04 -6.72
C LEU A 11 -12.63 -4.08 -8.25
N SER A 12 -12.17 -3.00 -8.89
CA SER A 12 -12.01 -2.96 -10.35
C SER A 12 -10.87 -3.89 -10.78
N SER A 13 -10.82 -4.18 -12.09
CA SER A 13 -9.73 -4.98 -12.65
C SER A 13 -8.37 -4.34 -12.39
N THR A 14 -8.28 -3.01 -12.54
CA THR A 14 -7.05 -2.27 -12.28
C THR A 14 -6.63 -2.39 -10.81
N GLN A 15 -7.58 -2.25 -9.90
CA GLN A 15 -7.28 -2.39 -8.47
C GLN A 15 -6.81 -3.80 -8.11
N LYS A 16 -7.46 -4.83 -8.67
CA LYS A 16 -7.04 -6.22 -8.45
C LYS A 16 -5.62 -6.44 -8.94
N GLU A 17 -5.29 -5.91 -10.11
CA GLU A 17 -3.95 -6.01 -10.68
C GLU A 17 -2.93 -5.29 -9.81
N GLN A 18 -3.23 -4.07 -9.38
CA GLN A 18 -2.34 -3.30 -8.51
C GLN A 18 -2.08 -4.00 -7.18
N PHE A 19 -3.10 -4.54 -6.54
CA PHE A 19 -2.92 -5.30 -5.30
C PHE A 19 -2.10 -6.57 -5.54
N SER A 20 -2.31 -7.26 -6.66
CA SER A 20 -1.56 -8.47 -6.97
C SER A 20 -0.07 -8.20 -7.22
N GLU A 21 0.28 -7.02 -7.72
CA GLU A 21 1.67 -6.65 -7.99
C GLU A 21 2.43 -6.24 -6.74
N LEU A 22 1.76 -5.88 -5.66
CA LEU A 22 2.43 -5.39 -4.44
C LEU A 22 3.40 -6.40 -3.85
N GLY A 23 3.02 -7.66 -3.75
CA GLY A 23 3.88 -8.70 -3.20
C GLY A 23 5.22 -8.79 -3.92
N PRO A 24 5.20 -9.03 -5.26
CA PRO A 24 6.43 -9.09 -6.05
C PRO A 24 7.25 -7.80 -6.00
N LEU A 25 6.62 -6.63 -6.07
CA LEU A 25 7.32 -5.35 -6.02
C LEU A 25 8.03 -5.12 -4.69
N TYR A 26 7.35 -5.37 -3.58
CA TYR A 26 7.97 -5.22 -2.26
C TYR A 26 9.09 -6.23 -2.04
N ALA A 27 8.92 -7.46 -2.50
CA ALA A 27 9.97 -8.48 -2.40
C ALA A 27 11.22 -8.05 -3.18
N GLU A 28 11.04 -7.54 -4.40
CA GLU A 28 12.14 -7.09 -5.25
C GLU A 28 12.90 -5.92 -4.60
N TRP A 29 12.19 -4.88 -4.18
CA TRP A 29 12.82 -3.70 -3.62
C TRP A 29 13.37 -3.94 -2.22
N ASN A 30 12.76 -4.82 -1.44
CA ASN A 30 13.23 -5.13 -0.09
C ASN A 30 14.58 -5.87 -0.10
N GLU A 31 14.92 -6.55 -1.18
CA GLU A 31 16.25 -7.15 -1.34
C GLU A 31 17.34 -6.09 -1.41
N ARG A 32 17.02 -4.92 -1.96
CA ARG A 32 17.95 -3.81 -2.11
C ARG A 32 17.98 -2.89 -0.92
N ILE A 33 16.80 -2.52 -0.42
CA ILE A 33 16.63 -1.60 0.71
C ILE A 33 15.59 -2.19 1.65
N ASN A 34 16.00 -2.46 2.86
CA ASN A 34 15.19 -3.16 3.85
C ASN A 34 14.12 -2.22 4.43
N VAL A 35 12.95 -2.13 3.81
CA VAL A 35 11.82 -1.29 4.27
C VAL A 35 10.81 -2.05 5.11
N ILE A 36 10.81 -3.38 5.02
CA ILE A 36 9.93 -4.28 5.77
C ILE A 36 10.79 -5.43 6.27
N SER A 37 10.51 -5.96 7.47
CA SER A 37 11.24 -7.11 7.97
C SER A 37 11.04 -8.32 7.05
N ARG A 38 12.02 -9.23 7.00
CA ARG A 38 11.93 -10.43 6.18
C ARG A 38 10.69 -11.26 6.51
N LYS A 39 10.39 -11.38 7.79
CA LYS A 39 9.22 -12.11 8.27
C LYS A 39 7.92 -11.48 7.75
N ASP A 40 7.85 -10.15 7.74
CA ASP A 40 6.65 -9.44 7.31
C ASP A 40 6.47 -9.48 5.79
N ILE A 41 7.56 -9.63 5.02
CA ILE A 41 7.45 -9.80 3.57
C ILE A 41 6.66 -11.06 3.23
N GLU A 42 6.89 -12.15 3.96
CA GLU A 42 6.17 -13.41 3.72
C GLU A 42 4.67 -13.28 4.02
N ALA A 43 4.31 -12.39 4.95
CA ALA A 43 2.92 -12.16 5.34
C ALA A 43 2.44 -10.76 4.90
N LEU A 44 2.96 -10.24 3.79
CA LEU A 44 2.69 -8.88 3.33
C LEU A 44 1.21 -8.56 3.25
N TYR A 45 0.44 -9.42 2.58
CA TYR A 45 -0.98 -9.15 2.36
C TYR A 45 -1.79 -9.16 3.66
N LEU A 46 -1.41 -10.00 4.61
CA LEU A 46 -2.11 -10.06 5.90
C LEU A 46 -1.70 -8.93 6.82
N ARG A 47 -0.38 -8.74 7.03
CA ARG A 47 0.12 -7.85 8.08
C ARG A 47 0.18 -6.40 7.67
N HIS A 48 0.38 -6.12 6.39
CA HIS A 48 0.54 -4.75 5.92
C HIS A 48 -0.60 -4.30 5.02
N VAL A 49 -0.90 -5.04 3.97
CA VAL A 49 -1.92 -4.60 3.01
C VAL A 49 -3.32 -4.68 3.63
N LEU A 50 -3.74 -5.84 4.09
CA LEU A 50 -5.08 -6.00 4.66
C LEU A 50 -5.26 -5.18 5.93
N HIS A 51 -4.23 -5.14 6.78
CA HIS A 51 -4.26 -4.33 7.99
C HIS A 51 -4.46 -2.84 7.66
N SER A 52 -3.74 -2.33 6.66
CA SER A 52 -3.92 -0.94 6.19
C SER A 52 -5.33 -0.70 5.68
N LEU A 53 -5.90 -1.65 4.95
CA LEU A 53 -7.25 -1.54 4.40
C LEU A 53 -8.35 -1.61 5.48
N GLY A 54 -8.01 -1.98 6.71
CA GLY A 54 -8.94 -1.86 7.84
C GLY A 54 -9.49 -0.45 7.98
N ILE A 55 -8.71 0.57 7.62
CA ILE A 55 -9.15 1.96 7.63
C ILE A 55 -10.30 2.17 6.63
N ALA A 56 -10.26 1.51 5.48
CA ALA A 56 -11.29 1.64 4.45
C ALA A 56 -12.65 1.08 4.89
N LYS A 57 -12.68 0.21 5.90
CA LYS A 57 -13.93 -0.33 6.44
C LYS A 57 -14.66 0.67 7.33
N VAL A 58 -13.95 1.64 7.92
CA VAL A 58 -14.52 2.59 8.86
C VAL A 58 -14.46 4.03 8.36
N GLN A 59 -13.68 4.30 7.32
CA GLN A 59 -13.46 5.64 6.79
C GLN A 59 -13.49 5.62 5.27
N ASP A 60 -14.28 6.52 4.67
CA ASP A 60 -14.29 6.74 3.24
C ASP A 60 -13.66 8.10 2.95
N PHE A 61 -13.11 8.26 1.73
CA PHE A 61 -12.50 9.53 1.30
C PHE A 61 -13.23 10.06 0.08
N LEU A 62 -13.63 11.33 0.13
CA LEU A 62 -14.30 11.96 -1.00
C LEU A 62 -13.35 12.09 -2.19
N PRO A 63 -13.84 11.91 -3.43
CA PRO A 63 -13.04 12.14 -4.62
C PRO A 63 -12.43 13.55 -4.61
N GLY A 64 -11.16 13.63 -4.98
CA GLY A 64 -10.43 14.90 -5.00
C GLY A 64 -9.85 15.33 -3.65
N SER A 65 -10.15 14.62 -2.57
CA SER A 65 -9.56 14.92 -1.27
C SER A 65 -8.08 14.57 -1.23
N ARG A 66 -7.36 15.10 -0.24
CA ARG A 66 -5.94 14.82 -0.03
C ARG A 66 -5.75 14.21 1.33
N VAL A 67 -4.92 13.17 1.41
CA VAL A 67 -4.60 12.48 2.67
C VAL A 67 -3.10 12.48 2.85
N LEU A 68 -2.65 12.83 4.05
CA LEU A 68 -1.24 12.85 4.41
C LEU A 68 -0.94 11.66 5.31
N ASP A 69 0.00 10.82 4.89
CA ASP A 69 0.51 9.70 5.66
C ASP A 69 1.89 10.05 6.19
N ILE A 70 1.97 10.42 7.47
CA ILE A 70 3.21 10.83 8.13
C ILE A 70 3.87 9.59 8.75
N GLY A 71 5.17 9.40 8.46
CA GLY A 71 5.88 8.22 8.94
C GLY A 71 5.45 6.96 8.21
N THR A 72 5.29 7.07 6.89
CA THR A 72 4.74 5.98 6.07
C THR A 72 5.59 4.72 6.04
N GLY A 73 6.89 4.81 6.37
CA GLY A 73 7.80 3.67 6.33
C GLY A 73 7.86 3.06 4.94
N GLY A 74 7.46 1.80 4.82
CA GLY A 74 7.41 1.09 3.55
C GLY A 74 6.23 1.46 2.64
N GLY A 75 5.44 2.46 3.01
CA GLY A 75 4.30 2.91 2.22
C GLY A 75 2.96 2.46 2.78
N PHE A 76 2.89 2.21 4.08
CA PHE A 76 1.68 1.75 4.75
C PHE A 76 1.22 2.75 5.81
N PRO A 77 -0.08 3.05 5.89
CA PRO A 77 -1.18 2.51 5.07
C PRO A 77 -1.36 3.18 3.71
N GLY A 78 -0.53 4.15 3.36
CA GLY A 78 -0.72 5.02 2.19
C GLY A 78 -0.91 4.31 0.85
N ILE A 79 0.00 3.39 0.47
CA ILE A 79 -0.08 2.73 -0.84
C ILE A 79 -1.35 1.87 -0.98
N PRO A 80 -1.68 0.97 -0.04
CA PRO A 80 -2.94 0.22 -0.15
C PRO A 80 -4.17 1.12 -0.21
N LEU A 81 -4.21 2.20 0.57
CA LEU A 81 -5.34 3.13 0.54
C LEU A 81 -5.40 3.91 -0.77
N ALA A 82 -4.24 4.26 -1.35
CA ALA A 82 -4.21 4.93 -2.65
C ALA A 82 -4.78 4.05 -3.76
N ILE A 83 -4.54 2.74 -3.71
CA ILE A 83 -5.15 1.79 -4.64
C ILE A 83 -6.66 1.72 -4.43
N MET A 84 -7.09 1.64 -3.18
CA MET A 84 -8.51 1.53 -2.82
C MET A 84 -9.29 2.79 -3.19
N PHE A 85 -8.68 3.97 -3.07
CA PHE A 85 -9.31 5.25 -3.35
C PHE A 85 -8.55 6.00 -4.46
N PRO A 86 -8.70 5.57 -5.74
CA PRO A 86 -7.89 6.12 -6.84
C PRO A 86 -8.15 7.60 -7.15
N GLU A 87 -9.27 8.15 -6.71
CA GLU A 87 -9.60 9.57 -6.91
C GLU A 87 -9.16 10.47 -5.76
N THR A 88 -8.57 9.89 -4.71
CA THR A 88 -8.03 10.62 -3.57
C THR A 88 -6.52 10.71 -3.71
N LYS A 89 -5.96 11.88 -3.43
CA LYS A 89 -4.51 12.07 -3.50
C LYS A 89 -3.89 11.77 -2.15
N PHE A 90 -2.94 10.83 -2.14
CA PHE A 90 -2.18 10.48 -0.94
C PHE A 90 -0.76 11.03 -1.02
N VAL A 91 -0.32 11.70 0.05
CA VAL A 91 1.03 12.21 0.18
C VAL A 91 1.70 11.44 1.30
N LEU A 92 2.75 10.70 0.96
CA LEU A 92 3.46 9.83 1.90
C LEU A 92 4.77 10.47 2.30
N VAL A 93 5.01 10.58 3.60
CA VAL A 93 6.18 11.28 4.17
C VAL A 93 6.89 10.36 5.15
N ASP A 94 8.21 10.31 5.06
CA ASP A 94 9.04 9.62 6.03
C ASP A 94 10.39 10.33 6.15
N SER A 95 10.96 10.30 7.34
CA SER A 95 12.26 10.93 7.61
C SER A 95 13.44 10.12 7.03
N ILE A 96 13.22 8.85 6.70
CA ILE A 96 14.26 7.98 6.14
C ILE A 96 14.15 7.99 4.61
N GLY A 97 15.01 8.77 3.96
CA GLY A 97 14.96 8.98 2.51
C GLY A 97 15.05 7.71 1.66
N LYS A 98 15.80 6.70 2.13
CA LYS A 98 15.90 5.43 1.41
C LYS A 98 14.54 4.74 1.30
N LYS A 99 13.73 4.79 2.34
CA LYS A 99 12.39 4.20 2.33
C LYS A 99 11.46 4.94 1.38
N ILE A 100 11.51 6.26 1.38
CA ILE A 100 10.71 7.08 0.47
C ILE A 100 11.08 6.82 -0.99
N LYS A 101 12.35 6.59 -1.28
CA LYS A 101 12.78 6.26 -2.63
C LYS A 101 12.14 4.95 -3.10
N VAL A 102 12.13 3.92 -2.26
CA VAL A 102 11.50 2.64 -2.58
C VAL A 102 10.00 2.81 -2.79
N VAL A 103 9.33 3.53 -1.90
CA VAL A 103 7.89 3.81 -1.99
C VAL A 103 7.57 4.51 -3.30
N GLY A 104 8.37 5.49 -3.71
CA GLY A 104 8.19 6.20 -4.97
C GLY A 104 8.29 5.28 -6.18
N GLU A 105 9.23 4.35 -6.18
CA GLU A 105 9.38 3.38 -7.27
C GLU A 105 8.21 2.40 -7.32
N ILE A 106 7.74 1.92 -6.18
CA ILE A 106 6.59 1.02 -6.11
C ILE A 106 5.33 1.74 -6.60
N ALA A 107 5.12 2.98 -6.17
CA ALA A 107 3.94 3.76 -6.58
C ALA A 107 3.92 4.05 -8.08
N ARG A 108 5.09 4.15 -8.72
CA ARG A 108 5.19 4.43 -10.14
C ARG A 108 4.78 3.25 -11.01
N GLU A 109 4.93 2.07 -10.51
CA GLU A 109 4.56 0.85 -11.21
C GLU A 109 3.19 0.37 -10.76
#